data_c0d3328e32ba9c6e6e10a1653cac27bd
#
_entry.id   c0d3328e32ba9c6e6e10a1653cac27bd
#
_cell.length_a   1.000
_cell.length_b   1.000
_cell.length_c   1.000
_cell.angle_alpha   90.00
_cell.angle_beta   90.00
_cell.angle_gamma   90.00
#
_symmetry.space_group_name_H-M   'P 1'
#
loop_
_entity.id
_entity.type
_entity.pdbx_description
1 polymer ?
#
loop_
_entity_poly.entity_id
_entity_poly.type
_entity_poly.pdbx_seq_one_letter_code
_entity_poly.pdbx_strand_id
1 'polypeptide(L)'
;MKDLHKHRSRTVTEGVTRAPHRAFLRATGLDDEAIDKPFVAIVDTYGENTPCSMSLNQISDNVRLGIAAGGGVPIRGSAISVSDGTSMNHSGMRFSLVSRETIADSVELFVRAHCYDCLLYTSDAANEGLGVDL
;
A
#
# COMPACT_ATOMS: atom_id res chain seq x y z
N MET A 1 -25.79 4.09 6.97
CA MET A 1 -25.29 5.35 6.36
C MET A 1 -24.10 4.95 5.51
N LYS A 2 -24.11 5.16 4.20
CA LYS A 2 -22.94 4.79 3.35
C LYS A 2 -21.75 5.63 3.81
N ASP A 3 -20.63 4.97 4.09
CA ASP A 3 -19.40 5.64 4.48
C ASP A 3 -18.95 6.56 3.32
N LEU A 4 -18.76 7.83 3.61
CA LEU A 4 -18.35 8.84 2.63
C LEU A 4 -16.92 8.60 2.12
N HIS A 5 -16.10 7.91 2.89
CA HIS A 5 -14.71 7.58 2.54
C HIS A 5 -14.60 6.36 1.62
N LYS A 6 -15.64 5.51 1.56
CA LYS A 6 -15.71 4.39 0.63
C LYS A 6 -16.25 4.88 -0.72
N HIS A 7 -15.38 4.99 -1.72
CA HIS A 7 -15.75 5.50 -3.05
C HIS A 7 -15.22 4.63 -4.20
N ARG A 8 -13.92 4.38 -4.30
CA ARG A 8 -13.32 3.58 -5.39
C ARG A 8 -13.57 2.09 -5.21
N SER A 9 -13.44 1.59 -3.98
CA SER A 9 -13.61 0.17 -3.67
C SER A 9 -15.04 -0.34 -3.90
N ARG A 10 -16.03 0.54 -4.00
CA ARG A 10 -17.38 0.18 -4.45
C ARG A 10 -17.39 -0.51 -5.81
N THR A 11 -16.43 -0.17 -6.68
CA THR A 11 -16.28 -0.79 -7.99
C THR A 11 -16.14 -2.31 -7.91
N VAL A 12 -15.51 -2.83 -6.86
CA VAL A 12 -15.25 -4.26 -6.67
C VAL A 12 -16.10 -4.89 -5.56
N THR A 13 -16.77 -4.09 -4.75
CA THR A 13 -17.55 -4.59 -3.60
C THR A 13 -19.06 -4.53 -3.82
N GLU A 14 -19.60 -3.63 -4.64
CA GLU A 14 -21.04 -3.43 -4.78
C GLU A 14 -21.61 -4.04 -6.06
N GLY A 15 -22.84 -4.52 -5.98
CA GLY A 15 -23.61 -5.07 -7.12
C GLY A 15 -23.47 -6.58 -7.30
N VAL A 16 -24.47 -7.16 -7.98
CA VAL A 16 -24.56 -8.62 -8.19
C VAL A 16 -23.41 -9.14 -9.06
N THR A 17 -23.02 -8.39 -10.08
CA THR A 17 -21.94 -8.74 -11.00
C THR A 17 -20.57 -8.78 -10.33
N ARG A 18 -20.45 -8.25 -9.11
CA ARG A 18 -19.21 -8.24 -8.30
C ARG A 18 -19.14 -9.37 -7.28
N ALA A 19 -20.06 -10.32 -7.33
CA ALA A 19 -20.01 -11.51 -6.47
C ALA A 19 -18.67 -12.28 -6.56
N PRO A 20 -18.07 -12.52 -7.74
CA PRO A 20 -16.75 -13.12 -7.82
C PRO A 20 -15.65 -12.31 -7.12
N HIS A 21 -15.67 -10.99 -7.25
CA HIS A 21 -14.69 -10.12 -6.59
C HIS A 21 -14.79 -10.24 -5.07
N ARG A 22 -16.01 -10.22 -4.52
CA ARG A 22 -16.23 -10.44 -3.08
C ARG A 22 -15.80 -11.83 -2.61
N ALA A 23 -15.92 -12.84 -3.46
CA ALA A 23 -15.42 -14.17 -3.13
C ALA A 23 -13.89 -14.18 -2.96
N PHE A 24 -13.15 -13.50 -3.83
CA PHE A 24 -11.71 -13.33 -3.67
C PHE A 24 -11.37 -12.52 -2.42
N LEU A 25 -12.07 -11.43 -2.15
CA LEU A 25 -11.86 -10.63 -0.94
C LEU A 25 -12.12 -11.46 0.34
N ARG A 26 -13.16 -12.29 0.36
CA ARG A 26 -13.40 -13.22 1.48
C ARG A 26 -12.31 -14.27 1.63
N ALA A 27 -11.75 -14.75 0.52
CA ALA A 27 -10.62 -15.67 0.55
C ALA A 27 -9.35 -15.05 1.17
N THR A 28 -9.22 -13.71 1.19
CA THR A 28 -8.17 -13.01 1.92
C THR A 28 -8.50 -12.77 3.39
N GLY A 29 -9.63 -13.23 3.88
CA GLY A 29 -10.05 -13.13 5.28
C GLY A 29 -10.99 -11.95 5.58
N LEU A 30 -11.46 -11.21 4.57
CA LEU A 30 -12.41 -10.12 4.78
C LEU A 30 -13.83 -10.67 4.92
N ASP A 31 -14.50 -10.35 6.01
CA ASP A 31 -15.92 -10.62 6.22
C ASP A 31 -16.82 -9.55 5.55
N ASP A 32 -18.12 -9.70 5.68
CA ASP A 32 -19.08 -8.77 5.07
C ASP A 32 -19.00 -7.37 5.66
N GLU A 33 -18.74 -7.27 6.96
CA GLU A 33 -18.54 -5.97 7.62
C GLU A 33 -17.31 -5.25 7.10
N ALA A 34 -16.20 -5.97 6.93
CA ALA A 34 -14.96 -5.41 6.37
C ALA A 34 -15.14 -4.99 4.90
N ILE A 35 -15.85 -5.79 4.09
CA ILE A 35 -16.12 -5.47 2.68
C ILE A 35 -16.92 -4.16 2.53
N ASP A 36 -17.72 -3.78 3.53
CA ASP A 36 -18.49 -2.54 3.52
C ASP A 36 -17.70 -1.30 3.96
N LYS A 37 -16.51 -1.48 4.52
CA LYS A 37 -15.62 -0.40 4.97
C LYS A 37 -14.74 0.13 3.81
N PRO A 38 -14.17 1.35 3.93
CA PRO A 38 -13.18 1.84 2.98
C PRO A 38 -11.88 1.02 3.03
N PHE A 39 -11.31 0.75 1.86
CA PHE A 39 -10.05 0.03 1.73
C PHE A 39 -8.88 1.01 1.68
N VAL A 40 -7.94 0.85 2.60
CA VAL A 40 -6.76 1.69 2.71
C VAL A 40 -5.53 0.87 2.37
N ALA A 41 -4.90 1.20 1.24
CA ALA A 41 -3.63 0.60 0.88
C ALA A 41 -2.52 1.09 1.81
N ILE A 42 -1.68 0.19 2.28
CA ILE A 42 -0.41 0.50 2.93
C ILE A 42 0.68 -0.03 2.02
N VAL A 43 1.55 0.84 1.54
CA VAL A 43 2.69 0.42 0.73
C VAL A 43 3.97 0.83 1.43
N ASP A 44 4.85 -0.13 1.62
CA ASP A 44 6.18 0.09 2.16
C ASP A 44 7.26 -0.52 1.26
N THR A 45 8.50 -0.14 1.52
CA THR A 45 9.69 -0.70 0.87
C THR A 45 10.46 -1.61 1.81
N TYR A 46 9.73 -2.39 2.64
CA TYR A 46 10.36 -3.37 3.52
C TYR A 46 11.31 -4.29 2.75
N GLY A 47 12.47 -4.52 3.31
CA GLY A 47 13.46 -5.45 2.81
C GLY A 47 14.60 -5.63 3.80
N GLU A 48 15.27 -6.77 3.72
CA GLU A 48 16.42 -7.10 4.56
C GLU A 48 17.75 -6.67 3.95
N ASN A 49 17.69 -5.99 2.81
CA ASN A 49 18.86 -5.54 2.03
C ASN A 49 19.48 -4.25 2.57
N THR A 50 18.80 -3.54 3.47
CA THR A 50 19.30 -2.30 4.07
C THR A 50 18.72 -2.09 5.48
N PRO A 51 19.52 -1.58 6.43
CA PRO A 51 19.04 -1.28 7.79
C PRO A 51 17.84 -0.33 7.82
N CYS A 52 17.77 0.62 6.89
CA CYS A 52 16.71 1.61 6.82
C CYS A 52 15.35 1.00 6.50
N SER A 53 15.32 -0.08 5.71
CA SER A 53 14.07 -0.75 5.32
C SER A 53 13.60 -1.81 6.32
N MET A 54 14.47 -2.31 7.18
CA MET A 54 14.17 -3.42 8.10
C MET A 54 13.06 -3.09 9.10
N SER A 55 13.00 -1.84 9.58
CA SER A 55 11.99 -1.40 10.55
C SER A 55 10.62 -1.11 9.95
N LEU A 56 10.51 -0.99 8.63
CA LEU A 56 9.26 -0.64 7.95
C LEU A 56 8.16 -1.66 8.18
N ASN A 57 8.52 -2.93 8.39
CA ASN A 57 7.55 -3.96 8.74
C ASN A 57 6.77 -3.63 10.02
N GLN A 58 7.47 -3.24 11.09
CA GLN A 58 6.87 -2.87 12.37
C GLN A 58 6.02 -1.59 12.24
N ILE A 59 6.51 -0.62 11.47
CA ILE A 59 5.76 0.61 11.21
C ILE A 59 4.46 0.30 10.49
N SER A 60 4.49 -0.51 9.44
CA SER A 60 3.30 -0.93 8.70
C SER A 60 2.31 -1.69 9.57
N ASP A 61 2.77 -2.53 10.49
CA ASP A 61 1.88 -3.23 11.44
C ASP A 61 1.19 -2.26 12.39
N ASN A 62 1.88 -1.24 12.88
CA ASN A 62 1.26 -0.19 13.70
C ASN A 62 0.27 0.66 12.89
N VAL A 63 0.59 0.98 11.64
CA VAL A 63 -0.31 1.69 10.72
C VAL A 63 -1.59 0.88 10.47
N ARG A 64 -1.47 -0.45 10.29
CA ARG A 64 -2.64 -1.35 10.17
C ARG A 64 -3.58 -1.25 11.35
N LEU A 65 -3.04 -1.24 12.57
CA LEU A 65 -3.83 -1.09 13.79
C LEU A 65 -4.56 0.27 13.83
N GLY A 66 -3.87 1.34 13.46
CA GLY A 66 -4.45 2.68 13.38
C GLY A 66 -5.59 2.78 12.36
N ILE A 67 -5.42 2.22 11.17
CA ILE A 67 -6.46 2.18 10.13
C ILE A 67 -7.68 1.38 10.62
N ALA A 68 -7.45 0.22 11.21
CA ALA A 68 -8.53 -0.62 11.74
C ALA A 68 -9.30 0.10 12.86
N ALA A 69 -8.61 0.77 13.78
CA ALA A 69 -9.20 1.60 14.81
C ALA A 69 -10.01 2.79 14.25
N GLY A 70 -9.56 3.35 13.12
CA GLY A 70 -10.27 4.39 12.38
C GLY A 70 -11.45 3.90 11.54
N GLY A 71 -11.75 2.60 11.53
CA GLY A 71 -12.89 2.02 10.81
C GLY A 71 -12.60 1.69 9.34
N GLY A 72 -11.36 1.74 8.89
CA GLY A 72 -10.94 1.31 7.55
C GLY A 72 -10.44 -0.14 7.53
N VAL A 73 -10.27 -0.69 6.33
CA VAL A 73 -9.65 -2.01 6.11
C VAL A 73 -8.23 -1.79 5.58
N PRO A 74 -7.20 -2.13 6.36
CA PRO A 74 -5.82 -2.00 5.92
C PRO A 74 -5.45 -3.15 4.97
N ILE A 75 -4.91 -2.82 3.80
CA ILE A 75 -4.43 -3.79 2.83
C ILE A 75 -2.98 -3.44 2.49
N ARG A 76 -2.06 -4.33 2.86
CA ARG A 76 -0.63 -4.08 2.68
C ARG A 76 -0.13 -4.62 1.35
N GLY A 77 0.67 -3.81 0.67
CA GLY A 77 1.53 -4.20 -0.45
C GLY A 77 2.97 -3.77 -0.16
N SER A 78 3.91 -4.26 -0.97
CA SER A 78 5.32 -3.88 -0.85
C SER A 78 5.86 -3.50 -2.22
N ALA A 79 6.70 -2.48 -2.24
CA ALA A 79 7.53 -2.13 -3.39
C ALA A 79 8.99 -2.55 -3.13
N ILE A 80 9.81 -2.51 -4.17
CA ILE A 80 11.24 -2.80 -4.04
C ILE A 80 11.96 -1.70 -3.25
N SER A 81 13.08 -2.07 -2.65
CA SER A 81 13.98 -1.14 -1.97
C SER A 81 15.37 -1.22 -2.59
N VAL A 82 15.94 -0.08 -2.96
CA VAL A 82 17.33 0.04 -3.44
C VAL A 82 18.05 1.04 -2.55
N SER A 83 19.04 0.56 -1.81
CA SER A 83 19.78 1.36 -0.85
C SER A 83 21.00 2.01 -1.49
N ASP A 84 21.11 3.32 -1.35
CA ASP A 84 22.31 4.08 -1.73
C ASP A 84 23.52 3.64 -0.90
N GLY A 85 23.32 3.37 0.38
CA GLY A 85 24.38 2.97 1.28
C GLY A 85 25.07 1.67 0.89
N THR A 86 24.29 0.66 0.46
CA THR A 86 24.85 -0.63 -0.01
C THR A 86 25.31 -0.58 -1.45
N SER A 87 24.87 0.41 -2.24
CA SER A 87 25.20 0.56 -3.66
C SER A 87 26.31 1.56 -3.91
N MET A 88 26.77 2.26 -2.89
CA MET A 88 27.77 3.31 -2.98
C MET A 88 29.08 2.82 -3.58
N ASN A 89 29.68 3.62 -4.45
CA ASN A 89 30.99 3.41 -5.07
C ASN A 89 31.12 2.15 -5.95
N HIS A 90 30.00 1.61 -6.47
CA HIS A 90 29.99 0.56 -7.50
C HIS A 90 28.82 0.75 -8.48
N SER A 91 28.74 -0.12 -9.50
CA SER A 91 27.74 0.01 -10.57
C SER A 91 26.29 -0.05 -10.10
N GLY A 92 26.00 -0.62 -8.93
CA GLY A 92 24.67 -0.69 -8.33
C GLY A 92 24.05 0.68 -8.06
N MET A 93 24.90 1.71 -7.83
CA MET A 93 24.40 3.08 -7.58
C MET A 93 23.59 3.66 -8.76
N ARG A 94 23.78 3.15 -9.98
CA ARG A 94 23.01 3.56 -11.16
C ARG A 94 21.53 3.22 -11.07
N PHE A 95 21.17 2.27 -10.22
CA PHE A 95 19.78 1.82 -10.05
C PHE A 95 19.04 2.56 -8.95
N SER A 96 19.72 3.33 -8.12
CA SER A 96 19.11 4.05 -7.00
C SER A 96 18.05 5.05 -7.47
N LEU A 97 18.39 5.97 -8.36
CA LEU A 97 17.42 6.95 -8.87
C LEU A 97 16.39 6.35 -9.83
N VAL A 98 16.81 5.41 -10.67
CA VAL A 98 15.93 4.74 -11.64
C VAL A 98 14.85 3.91 -10.94
N SER A 99 15.16 3.31 -9.79
CA SER A 99 14.17 2.53 -9.03
C SER A 99 13.00 3.36 -8.53
N ARG A 100 13.17 4.67 -8.32
CA ARG A 100 12.10 5.55 -7.83
C ARG A 100 10.88 5.58 -8.76
N GLU A 101 11.09 5.67 -10.07
CA GLU A 101 10.00 5.62 -11.05
C GLU A 101 9.30 4.26 -11.03
N THR A 102 10.07 3.18 -11.00
CA THR A 102 9.52 1.82 -10.91
C THR A 102 8.69 1.63 -9.63
N ILE A 103 9.16 2.17 -8.50
CA ILE A 103 8.42 2.14 -7.25
C ILE A 103 7.12 2.94 -7.38
N ALA A 104 7.17 4.16 -7.88
CA ALA A 104 5.99 5.01 -8.06
C ALA A 104 4.95 4.34 -8.97
N ASP A 105 5.37 3.81 -10.12
CA ASP A 105 4.51 3.08 -11.05
C ASP A 105 3.89 1.85 -10.38
N SER A 106 4.67 1.08 -9.61
CA SER A 106 4.16 -0.10 -8.93
C SER A 106 3.11 0.24 -7.87
N VAL A 107 3.30 1.34 -7.14
CA VAL A 107 2.32 1.84 -6.16
C VAL A 107 1.05 2.29 -6.84
N GLU A 108 1.16 3.06 -7.93
CA GLU A 108 0.00 3.51 -8.71
C GLU A 108 -0.80 2.32 -9.26
N LEU A 109 -0.13 1.35 -9.86
CA LEU A 109 -0.77 0.14 -10.38
C LEU A 109 -1.47 -0.64 -9.27
N PHE A 110 -0.82 -0.81 -8.11
CA PHE A 110 -1.39 -1.52 -6.98
C PHE A 110 -2.68 -0.85 -6.49
N VAL A 111 -2.66 0.47 -6.30
CA VAL A 111 -3.81 1.22 -5.78
C VAL A 111 -4.96 1.26 -6.80
N ARG A 112 -4.64 1.54 -8.06
CA ARG A 112 -5.67 1.73 -9.11
C ARG A 112 -6.30 0.41 -9.55
N ALA A 113 -5.48 -0.64 -9.75
CA ALA A 113 -5.99 -1.95 -10.19
C ALA A 113 -6.93 -2.58 -9.16
N HIS A 114 -6.69 -2.38 -7.87
CA HIS A 114 -7.50 -2.93 -6.79
C HIS A 114 -8.56 -1.96 -6.26
N CYS A 115 -8.66 -0.77 -6.86
CA CYS A 115 -9.66 0.25 -6.51
C CYS A 115 -9.62 0.65 -5.03
N TYR A 116 -8.44 0.79 -4.43
CA TYR A 116 -8.33 1.24 -3.05
C TYR A 116 -8.76 2.70 -2.90
N ASP A 117 -9.40 3.01 -1.77
CA ASP A 117 -9.99 4.32 -1.51
C ASP A 117 -8.93 5.33 -1.04
N CYS A 118 -7.93 4.85 -0.33
CA CYS A 118 -6.85 5.64 0.28
C CYS A 118 -5.51 4.93 0.14
N LEU A 119 -4.43 5.70 0.22
CA LEU A 119 -3.07 5.20 0.24
C LEU A 119 -2.30 5.83 1.41
N LEU A 120 -1.63 4.99 2.18
CA LEU A 120 -0.54 5.36 3.09
C LEU A 120 0.75 4.72 2.58
N TYR A 121 1.73 5.54 2.32
CA TYR A 121 3.01 5.12 1.77
C TYR A 121 4.14 5.49 2.72
N THR A 122 5.08 4.57 2.93
CA THR A 122 6.30 4.82 3.70
C THR A 122 7.49 4.12 3.06
N SER A 123 8.60 4.83 2.94
CA SER A 123 9.86 4.30 2.44
C SER A 123 11.03 5.04 3.07
N ASP A 124 12.22 4.52 2.88
CA ASP A 124 13.47 5.15 3.29
C ASP A 124 13.66 6.55 2.66
N ALA A 125 13.17 6.73 1.43
CA ALA A 125 13.17 8.02 0.73
C ALA A 125 12.06 8.98 1.22
N ALA A 126 11.15 8.55 2.09
CA ALA A 126 10.01 9.35 2.57
C ALA A 126 10.40 10.45 3.57
N ASN A 127 11.65 10.55 3.97
CA ASN A 127 12.15 11.72 4.73
C ASN A 127 12.17 13.01 3.91
N GLU A 128 11.92 12.94 2.61
CA GLU A 128 11.82 14.09 1.72
C GLU A 128 10.37 14.30 1.26
N GLY A 129 9.49 14.61 2.20
CA GLY A 129 8.20 15.30 2.05
C GLY A 129 7.49 15.18 0.69
N LEU A 130 6.99 14.00 0.30
CA LEU A 130 6.01 13.88 -0.76
C LEU A 130 4.67 13.47 -0.15
N GLY A 131 3.93 14.47 0.30
CA GLY A 131 2.49 14.34 0.46
C GLY A 131 1.87 14.18 -0.94
N VAL A 132 1.36 13.02 -1.25
CA VAL A 132 0.56 12.83 -2.46
C VAL A 132 -0.89 13.04 -2.05
N ASP A 133 -1.40 14.22 -2.33
CA ASP A 133 -2.84 14.46 -2.38
C ASP A 133 -3.39 13.75 -3.65
N LEU A 134 -4.19 12.71 -3.45
CA LEU A 134 -4.93 12.01 -4.50
C LEU A 134 -6.37 12.53 -4.58
#